data_ce5c7bbf2fe917cba882b05fa03343c7
#
_entry.id   ce5c7bbf2fe917cba882b05fa03343c7
#
_cell.length_a   1.000
_cell.length_b   1.000
_cell.length_c   1.000
_cell.angle_alpha   90.00
_cell.angle_beta   90.00
_cell.angle_gamma   90.00
#
_symmetry.space_group_name_H-M   'P 1'
#
loop_
_entity.id
_entity.type
_entity.pdbx_description
1 polymer ?
#
loop_
_entity_poly.entity_id
_entity_poly.type
_entity_poly.pdbx_seq_one_letter_code
_entity_poly.pdbx_strand_id
1 'polypeptide(L)'
;MTDFFHNTVIFGVGFVASAINAVAFGGSLVSFPTLIWLGVPPIIANATNTAAVWPGSLGAVWGYRRELRQTAPHMYWLIVPSIAGAITGAVLLRLTPADVFDRLVPLLILFATMLFAVQDRVQRMLNLAPEHRGALWFTTAMIFQFFVSVYGGYFGAGMGILMLAALAVLGHEDIHQMNGLKNLLAVFINAVAAGYFIVAGMVRAPDAVIMALGATIGGVAAAGVARRMGRKAVRRAVIVIGFSMALAMFVRL
;
A
#
# COMPACT_ATOMS: atom_id res chain seq x y z
N MET A 1 3.98 -30.78 -10.21
CA MET A 1 4.62 -29.69 -11.01
C MET A 1 3.86 -28.37 -10.89
N THR A 2 2.53 -28.38 -10.86
CA THR A 2 1.70 -27.17 -10.68
C THR A 2 1.98 -26.41 -9.38
N ASP A 3 2.13 -27.12 -8.25
CA ASP A 3 2.38 -26.49 -6.94
C ASP A 3 3.77 -25.83 -6.86
N PHE A 4 4.80 -26.44 -7.45
CA PHE A 4 6.14 -25.84 -7.46
C PHE A 4 6.18 -24.55 -8.28
N PHE A 5 5.54 -24.53 -9.44
CA PHE A 5 5.45 -23.33 -10.28
C PHE A 5 4.67 -22.23 -9.58
N HIS A 6 3.50 -22.56 -9.00
CA HIS A 6 2.67 -21.62 -8.24
C HIS A 6 3.46 -20.99 -7.08
N ASN A 7 4.10 -21.80 -6.24
CA ASN A 7 4.88 -21.33 -5.10
C ASN A 7 6.07 -20.46 -5.52
N THR A 8 6.75 -20.80 -6.62
CA THR A 8 7.86 -20.03 -7.17
C THR A 8 7.41 -18.65 -7.66
N VAL A 9 6.26 -18.57 -8.34
CA VAL A 9 5.68 -17.31 -8.80
C VAL A 9 5.26 -16.45 -7.62
N ILE A 10 4.59 -17.03 -6.62
CA ILE A 10 4.15 -16.31 -5.41
C ILE A 10 5.34 -15.75 -4.62
N PHE A 11 6.38 -16.54 -4.42
CA PHE A 11 7.62 -16.09 -3.78
C PHE A 11 8.25 -14.95 -4.57
N GLY A 12 8.43 -15.15 -5.90
CA GLY A 12 9.02 -14.16 -6.78
C GLY A 12 8.25 -12.84 -6.82
N VAL A 13 6.93 -12.90 -6.88
CA VAL A 13 6.09 -11.69 -6.87
C VAL A 13 6.13 -10.98 -5.52
N GLY A 14 6.18 -11.71 -4.41
CA GLY A 14 6.39 -11.15 -3.08
C GLY A 14 7.71 -10.37 -3.00
N PHE A 15 8.79 -10.98 -3.49
CA PHE A 15 10.12 -10.37 -3.56
C PHE A 15 10.09 -9.06 -4.39
N VAL A 16 9.55 -9.12 -5.61
CA VAL A 16 9.46 -7.97 -6.52
C VAL A 16 8.56 -6.87 -5.95
N ALA A 17 7.40 -7.23 -5.40
CA ALA A 17 6.46 -6.28 -4.82
C ALA A 17 7.08 -5.52 -3.65
N SER A 18 7.77 -6.21 -2.75
CA SER A 18 8.42 -5.57 -1.61
C SER A 18 9.61 -4.72 -2.06
N ALA A 19 10.37 -5.16 -3.06
CA ALA A 19 11.44 -4.37 -3.67
C ALA A 19 10.89 -3.07 -4.30
N ILE A 20 9.76 -3.14 -5.01
CA ILE A 20 9.07 -1.97 -5.57
C ILE A 20 8.58 -1.05 -4.43
N ASN A 21 7.99 -1.60 -3.37
CA ASN A 21 7.50 -0.82 -2.23
C ASN A 21 8.62 -0.05 -1.52
N ALA A 22 9.80 -0.63 -1.40
CA ALA A 22 10.97 0.05 -0.82
C ALA A 22 11.39 1.30 -1.63
N VAL A 23 11.13 1.32 -2.96
CA VAL A 23 11.53 2.41 -3.86
C VAL A 23 10.39 3.39 -4.12
N ALA A 24 9.17 2.90 -4.34
CA ALA A 24 8.11 3.66 -4.99
C ALA A 24 6.66 3.34 -4.53
N PHE A 25 6.44 2.52 -3.49
CA PHE A 25 5.10 2.23 -2.93
C PHE A 25 4.04 1.72 -3.93
N GLY A 26 4.44 0.93 -4.93
CA GLY A 26 3.53 0.40 -5.95
C GLY A 26 3.51 -1.12 -6.04
N GLY A 27 4.09 -1.84 -5.08
CA GLY A 27 4.25 -3.29 -5.13
C GLY A 27 2.92 -4.05 -5.24
N SER A 28 1.90 -3.59 -4.55
CA SER A 28 0.56 -4.21 -4.62
C SER A 28 -0.07 -4.14 -6.00
N LEU A 29 0.34 -3.18 -6.85
CA LEU A 29 -0.11 -3.11 -8.25
C LEU A 29 0.47 -4.25 -9.12
N VAL A 30 1.49 -4.95 -8.63
CA VAL A 30 2.05 -6.12 -9.29
C VAL A 30 1.58 -7.40 -8.61
N SER A 31 1.65 -7.45 -7.28
CA SER A 31 1.37 -8.69 -6.54
C SER A 31 -0.11 -9.06 -6.51
N PHE A 32 -1.01 -8.10 -6.34
CA PHE A 32 -2.44 -8.38 -6.31
C PHE A 32 -2.97 -8.94 -7.65
N PRO A 33 -2.68 -8.32 -8.83
CA PRO A 33 -3.09 -8.90 -10.09
C PRO A 33 -2.46 -10.25 -10.39
N THR A 34 -1.23 -10.51 -9.92
CA THR A 34 -0.59 -11.82 -10.09
C THR A 34 -1.34 -12.91 -9.33
N LEU A 35 -1.80 -12.63 -8.11
CA LEU A 35 -2.63 -13.58 -7.36
C LEU A 35 -3.94 -13.90 -8.10
N ILE A 36 -4.60 -12.89 -8.70
CA ILE A 36 -5.80 -13.09 -9.52
C ILE A 36 -5.47 -13.94 -10.75
N TRP A 37 -4.35 -13.67 -11.41
CA TRP A 37 -3.91 -14.47 -12.57
C TRP A 37 -3.65 -15.93 -12.22
N LEU A 38 -3.18 -16.20 -11.00
CA LEU A 38 -3.00 -17.56 -10.45
C LEU A 38 -4.32 -18.21 -10.01
N GLY A 39 -5.48 -17.56 -10.28
CA GLY A 39 -6.80 -18.11 -9.99
C GLY A 39 -7.29 -17.88 -8.55
N VAL A 40 -6.65 -16.99 -7.80
CA VAL A 40 -7.15 -16.61 -6.46
C VAL A 40 -8.31 -15.62 -6.63
N PRO A 41 -9.48 -15.86 -6.01
CA PRO A 41 -10.61 -14.93 -6.07
C PRO A 41 -10.20 -13.52 -5.61
N PRO A 42 -10.65 -12.43 -6.26
CA PRO A 42 -10.15 -11.07 -6.03
C PRO A 42 -10.20 -10.61 -4.58
N ILE A 43 -11.27 -10.86 -3.82
CA ILE A 43 -11.34 -10.52 -2.39
C ILE A 43 -10.26 -11.26 -1.59
N ILE A 44 -10.10 -12.56 -1.82
CA ILE A 44 -9.09 -13.39 -1.16
C ILE A 44 -7.67 -12.95 -1.58
N ALA A 45 -7.48 -12.63 -2.85
CA ALA A 45 -6.21 -12.11 -3.37
C ALA A 45 -5.80 -10.81 -2.69
N ASN A 46 -6.76 -9.87 -2.51
CA ASN A 46 -6.53 -8.61 -1.83
C ASN A 46 -6.17 -8.80 -0.35
N ALA A 47 -6.93 -9.63 0.37
CA ALA A 47 -6.68 -9.93 1.76
C ALA A 47 -5.34 -10.67 1.96
N THR A 48 -5.03 -11.66 1.10
CA THR A 48 -3.77 -12.42 1.11
C THR A 48 -2.58 -11.51 0.81
N ASN A 49 -2.70 -10.64 -0.19
CA ASN A 49 -1.68 -9.65 -0.53
C ASN A 49 -1.38 -8.70 0.64
N THR A 50 -2.42 -8.18 1.30
CA THR A 50 -2.28 -7.28 2.45
C THR A 50 -1.54 -7.97 3.61
N ALA A 51 -1.93 -9.20 3.94
CA ALA A 51 -1.28 -10.00 4.99
C ALA A 51 0.18 -10.34 4.65
N ALA A 52 0.47 -10.65 3.38
CA ALA A 52 1.80 -11.06 2.93
C ALA A 52 2.80 -9.90 2.85
N VAL A 53 2.36 -8.71 2.44
CA VAL A 53 3.25 -7.55 2.22
C VAL A 53 3.47 -6.75 3.53
N TRP A 54 2.56 -6.85 4.50
CA TRP A 54 2.65 -6.13 5.76
C TRP A 54 3.99 -6.33 6.51
N PRO A 55 4.52 -7.57 6.72
CA PRO A 55 5.78 -7.75 7.44
C PRO A 55 6.97 -7.03 6.78
N GLY A 56 7.00 -6.97 5.45
CA GLY A 56 8.01 -6.22 4.71
C GLY A 56 8.00 -4.71 4.99
N SER A 57 6.85 -4.15 5.40
CA SER A 57 6.71 -2.72 5.73
C SER A 57 7.41 -2.34 7.05
N LEU A 58 7.62 -3.27 7.97
CA LEU A 58 8.30 -3.03 9.23
C LEU A 58 9.77 -2.61 9.02
N GLY A 59 10.42 -3.16 8.00
CA GLY A 59 11.77 -2.77 7.61
C GLY A 59 11.87 -1.30 7.19
N ALA A 60 10.84 -0.78 6.50
CA ALA A 60 10.78 0.62 6.11
C ALA A 60 10.67 1.54 7.36
N VAL A 61 9.83 1.19 8.33
CA VAL A 61 9.71 1.95 9.60
C VAL A 61 11.04 1.96 10.34
N TRP A 62 11.72 0.82 10.41
CA TRP A 62 13.06 0.75 11.03
C TRP A 62 14.07 1.65 10.32
N GLY A 63 14.02 1.71 8.98
CA GLY A 63 14.85 2.60 8.18
C GLY A 63 14.68 4.08 8.53
N TYR A 64 13.44 4.50 8.80
CA TYR A 64 13.09 5.89 9.14
C TYR A 64 13.00 6.19 10.64
N ARG A 65 13.60 5.35 11.51
CA ARG A 65 13.50 5.51 12.98
C ARG A 65 14.10 6.80 13.52
N ARG A 66 15.09 7.39 12.83
CA ARG A 66 15.71 8.66 13.23
C ARG A 66 14.77 9.82 12.95
N GLU A 67 14.19 9.86 11.79
CA GLU A 67 13.24 10.86 11.33
C GLU A 67 11.95 10.81 12.16
N LEU A 68 11.48 9.62 12.48
CA LEU A 68 10.34 9.43 13.38
C LEU A 68 10.58 10.02 14.77
N ARG A 69 11.78 9.86 15.34
CA ARG A 69 12.11 10.48 16.64
C ARG A 69 12.09 12.00 16.62
N GLN A 70 12.26 12.62 15.45
CA GLN A 70 12.23 14.07 15.27
C GLN A 70 10.82 14.57 14.91
N THR A 71 9.88 13.66 14.64
CA THR A 71 8.50 14.01 14.32
C THR A 71 7.77 14.53 15.56
N ALA A 72 7.04 15.62 15.41
CA ALA A 72 6.29 16.23 16.51
C ALA A 72 5.29 15.25 17.15
N PRO A 73 5.21 15.17 18.49
CA PRO A 73 4.39 14.17 19.19
C PRO A 73 2.91 14.16 18.79
N HIS A 74 2.34 15.33 18.49
CA HIS A 74 0.93 15.44 18.10
C HIS A 74 0.61 14.74 16.76
N MET A 75 1.60 14.55 15.88
CA MET A 75 1.41 13.84 14.62
C MET A 75 1.09 12.35 14.80
N TYR A 76 1.48 11.76 15.93
CA TYR A 76 1.15 10.37 16.25
C TYR A 76 -0.34 10.15 16.53
N TRP A 77 -1.10 11.22 16.82
CA TRP A 77 -2.56 11.12 16.93
C TRP A 77 -3.24 10.68 15.63
N LEU A 78 -2.58 10.82 14.47
CA LEU A 78 -3.05 10.27 13.20
C LEU A 78 -3.16 8.74 13.19
N ILE A 79 -2.53 8.05 14.13
CA ILE A 79 -2.69 6.58 14.30
C ILE A 79 -4.14 6.23 14.66
N VAL A 80 -4.82 7.07 15.45
CA VAL A 80 -6.21 6.81 15.88
C VAL A 80 -7.18 6.72 14.70
N PRO A 81 -7.32 7.76 13.85
CA PRO A 81 -8.16 7.66 12.66
C PRO A 81 -7.64 6.61 11.66
N SER A 82 -6.34 6.31 11.66
CA SER A 82 -5.78 5.26 10.80
C SER A 82 -6.28 3.87 11.20
N ILE A 83 -6.29 3.56 12.48
CA ILE A 83 -6.82 2.28 12.98
C ILE A 83 -8.33 2.20 12.74
N ALA A 84 -9.07 3.25 13.11
CA ALA A 84 -10.53 3.28 12.91
C ALA A 84 -10.92 3.13 11.45
N GLY A 85 -10.24 3.86 10.55
CA GLY A 85 -10.46 3.75 9.11
C GLY A 85 -10.08 2.38 8.56
N ALA A 86 -8.97 1.80 9.00
CA ALA A 86 -8.54 0.46 8.56
C ALA A 86 -9.56 -0.63 8.95
N ILE A 87 -10.10 -0.57 10.17
CA ILE A 87 -11.18 -1.49 10.59
C ILE A 87 -12.40 -1.30 9.70
N THR A 88 -12.83 -0.05 9.50
CA THR A 88 -13.99 0.27 8.64
C THR A 88 -13.78 -0.26 7.22
N GLY A 89 -12.61 -0.02 6.62
CA GLY A 89 -12.28 -0.50 5.28
C GLY A 89 -12.24 -2.03 5.18
N ALA A 90 -11.65 -2.71 6.17
CA ALA A 90 -11.60 -4.17 6.21
C ALA A 90 -12.99 -4.80 6.37
N VAL A 91 -13.84 -4.22 7.22
CA VAL A 91 -15.24 -4.63 7.38
C VAL A 91 -16.02 -4.41 6.08
N LEU A 92 -15.87 -3.25 5.44
CA LEU A 92 -16.51 -2.96 4.15
C LEU A 92 -16.09 -3.98 3.09
N LEU A 93 -14.81 -4.36 3.00
CA LEU A 93 -14.37 -5.39 2.06
C LEU A 93 -15.07 -6.74 2.33
N ARG A 94 -15.17 -7.14 3.60
CA ARG A 94 -15.85 -8.39 3.98
C ARG A 94 -17.33 -8.37 3.62
N LEU A 95 -17.98 -7.22 3.75
CA LEU A 95 -19.41 -7.06 3.47
C LEU A 95 -19.71 -6.87 1.98
N THR A 96 -18.69 -6.59 1.17
CA THR A 96 -18.84 -6.40 -0.29
C THR A 96 -19.07 -7.77 -0.94
N PRO A 97 -20.18 -7.97 -1.67
CA PRO A 97 -20.39 -9.17 -2.48
C PRO A 97 -19.27 -9.37 -3.51
N ALA A 98 -18.93 -10.64 -3.79
CA ALA A 98 -17.81 -10.96 -4.66
C ALA A 98 -17.97 -10.38 -6.07
N ASP A 99 -19.18 -10.46 -6.64
CA ASP A 99 -19.52 -9.91 -7.95
C ASP A 99 -19.39 -8.38 -8.01
N VAL A 100 -19.73 -7.68 -6.93
CA VAL A 100 -19.55 -6.24 -6.80
C VAL A 100 -18.07 -5.89 -6.73
N PHE A 101 -17.28 -6.62 -5.91
CA PHE A 101 -15.85 -6.38 -5.80
C PHE A 101 -15.13 -6.65 -7.12
N ASP A 102 -15.50 -7.73 -7.84
CA ASP A 102 -14.92 -8.09 -9.13
C ASP A 102 -15.10 -6.96 -10.17
N ARG A 103 -16.26 -6.29 -10.17
CA ARG A 103 -16.51 -5.11 -11.01
C ARG A 103 -15.75 -3.87 -10.54
N LEU A 104 -15.50 -3.74 -9.25
CA LEU A 104 -14.75 -2.61 -8.69
C LEU A 104 -13.24 -2.74 -8.90
N VAL A 105 -12.70 -3.96 -8.95
CA VAL A 105 -11.25 -4.21 -9.05
C VAL A 105 -10.58 -3.45 -10.20
N PRO A 106 -11.08 -3.47 -11.45
CA PRO A 106 -10.44 -2.71 -12.54
C PRO A 106 -10.37 -1.21 -12.25
N LEU A 107 -11.44 -0.65 -11.66
CA LEU A 107 -11.49 0.77 -11.27
C LEU A 107 -10.51 1.08 -10.15
N LEU A 108 -10.41 0.19 -9.15
CA LEU A 108 -9.46 0.35 -8.03
C LEU A 108 -8.00 0.27 -8.51
N ILE A 109 -7.69 -0.66 -9.42
CA ILE A 109 -6.35 -0.76 -10.02
C ILE A 109 -6.06 0.48 -10.86
N LEU A 110 -7.02 0.94 -11.66
CA LEU A 110 -6.87 2.15 -12.48
C LEU A 110 -6.63 3.37 -11.59
N PHE A 111 -7.44 3.56 -10.54
CA PHE A 111 -7.28 4.65 -9.58
C PHE A 111 -5.92 4.62 -8.90
N ALA A 112 -5.50 3.47 -8.36
CA ALA A 112 -4.18 3.32 -7.74
C ALA A 112 -3.04 3.58 -8.73
N THR A 113 -3.18 3.14 -9.98
CA THR A 113 -2.20 3.38 -11.06
C THR A 113 -2.13 4.86 -11.42
N MET A 114 -3.26 5.56 -11.48
CA MET A 114 -3.29 7.01 -11.70
C MET A 114 -2.64 7.78 -10.57
N LEU A 115 -2.93 7.44 -9.30
CA LEU A 115 -2.25 8.01 -8.14
C LEU A 115 -0.73 7.81 -8.26
N PHE A 116 -0.31 6.62 -8.62
CA PHE A 116 1.10 6.29 -8.78
C PHE A 116 1.75 7.07 -9.95
N ALA A 117 1.01 7.27 -11.04
CA ALA A 117 1.46 8.06 -12.19
C ALA A 117 1.62 9.55 -11.88
N VAL A 118 0.80 10.12 -10.99
CA VAL A 118 0.88 11.55 -10.62
C VAL A 118 1.74 11.81 -9.38
N GLN A 119 2.28 10.80 -8.73
CA GLN A 119 3.01 10.87 -7.46
C GLN A 119 4.08 11.98 -7.43
N ASP A 120 4.91 12.11 -8.48
CA ASP A 120 5.97 13.13 -8.50
C ASP A 120 5.42 14.55 -8.66
N ARG A 121 4.26 14.70 -9.31
CA ARG A 121 3.56 16.01 -9.38
C ARG A 121 3.02 16.37 -8.01
N VAL A 122 2.35 15.43 -7.36
CA VAL A 122 1.84 15.60 -5.99
C VAL A 122 2.99 15.99 -5.06
N GLN A 123 4.09 15.24 -5.02
CA GLN A 123 5.23 15.56 -4.17
C GLN A 123 5.82 16.96 -4.43
N ARG A 124 5.88 17.41 -5.70
CA ARG A 124 6.37 18.76 -6.03
C ARG A 124 5.41 19.86 -5.58
N MET A 125 4.09 19.65 -5.73
CA MET A 125 3.08 20.61 -5.26
C MET A 125 3.08 20.74 -3.74
N LEU A 126 3.33 19.65 -3.03
CA LEU A 126 3.36 19.59 -1.58
C LEU A 126 4.55 20.39 -0.99
N ASN A 127 5.69 20.38 -1.68
CA ASN A 127 6.87 21.16 -1.27
C ASN A 127 6.68 22.70 -1.40
N LEU A 128 5.56 23.13 -2.01
CA LEU A 128 5.23 24.56 -2.21
C LEU A 128 4.07 25.01 -1.32
N ALA A 129 3.49 24.12 -0.50
CA ALA A 129 2.35 24.44 0.35
C ALA A 129 2.80 25.27 1.57
N PRO A 130 2.11 26.39 1.89
CA PRO A 130 2.42 27.21 3.06
C PRO A 130 2.16 26.44 4.35
N GLU A 131 2.96 26.72 5.38
CA GLU A 131 2.75 26.18 6.74
C GLU A 131 1.40 26.62 7.31
N HIS A 132 0.49 25.68 7.50
CA HIS A 132 -0.77 25.91 8.20
C HIS A 132 -0.72 25.25 9.58
N ARG A 133 -0.59 26.06 10.62
CA ARG A 133 -0.48 25.61 12.02
C ARG A 133 -1.75 26.00 12.80
N GLY A 134 -2.83 25.28 12.62
CA GLY A 134 -4.06 25.56 13.36
C GLY A 134 -4.84 24.28 13.69
N ALA A 135 -5.64 24.34 14.78
CA ALA A 135 -6.47 23.21 15.21
C ALA A 135 -7.41 22.71 14.11
N LEU A 136 -7.96 23.63 13.30
CA LEU A 136 -8.86 23.30 12.20
C LEU A 136 -8.16 22.45 11.13
N TRP A 137 -6.92 22.79 10.78
CA TRP A 137 -6.14 22.04 9.81
C TRP A 137 -5.78 20.65 10.30
N PHE A 138 -5.44 20.52 11.58
CA PHE A 138 -5.17 19.23 12.19
C PHE A 138 -6.42 18.34 12.18
N THR A 139 -7.58 18.88 12.54
CA THR A 139 -8.86 18.14 12.49
C THR A 139 -9.19 17.70 11.06
N THR A 140 -9.01 18.60 10.09
CA THR A 140 -9.22 18.27 8.65
C THR A 140 -8.30 17.14 8.21
N ALA A 141 -7.04 17.15 8.62
CA ALA A 141 -6.10 16.10 8.30
C ALA A 141 -6.46 14.76 8.99
N MET A 142 -6.96 14.78 10.23
CA MET A 142 -7.46 13.57 10.90
C MET A 142 -8.65 12.96 10.14
N ILE A 143 -9.59 13.79 9.70
CA ILE A 143 -10.75 13.34 8.90
C ILE A 143 -10.27 12.77 7.56
N PHE A 144 -9.39 13.49 6.88
CA PHE A 144 -8.84 13.01 5.60
C PHE A 144 -8.05 11.70 5.77
N GLN A 145 -7.22 11.60 6.83
CA GLN A 145 -6.48 10.38 7.15
C GLN A 145 -7.42 9.20 7.46
N PHE A 146 -8.55 9.44 8.10
CA PHE A 146 -9.57 8.40 8.30
C PHE A 146 -10.04 7.83 6.96
N PHE A 147 -10.43 8.67 5.99
CA PHE A 147 -10.89 8.22 4.68
C PHE A 147 -9.77 7.52 3.87
N VAL A 148 -8.55 8.04 3.93
CA VAL A 148 -7.38 7.39 3.33
C VAL A 148 -7.18 5.99 3.94
N SER A 149 -7.41 5.86 5.25
CA SER A 149 -7.25 4.59 5.96
C SER A 149 -8.41 3.62 5.70
N VAL A 150 -9.64 4.12 5.46
CA VAL A 150 -10.74 3.31 4.94
C VAL A 150 -10.38 2.72 3.58
N TYR A 151 -9.88 3.55 2.66
CA TYR A 151 -9.37 3.06 1.38
C TYR A 151 -8.22 2.07 1.57
N GLY A 152 -7.30 2.35 2.51
CA GLY A 152 -6.15 1.50 2.85
C GLY A 152 -6.56 0.13 3.37
N GLY A 153 -7.56 0.06 4.26
CA GLY A 153 -8.11 -1.18 4.79
C GLY A 153 -8.98 -1.94 3.80
N TYR A 154 -9.60 -1.24 2.84
CA TYR A 154 -10.43 -1.84 1.79
C TYR A 154 -9.58 -2.43 0.66
N PHE A 155 -8.60 -1.68 0.15
CA PHE A 155 -7.79 -2.06 -1.02
C PHE A 155 -6.29 -1.78 -0.86
N GLY A 156 -5.93 -0.61 -0.39
CA GLY A 156 -4.59 -0.22 0.04
C GLY A 156 -3.57 0.15 -1.04
N ALA A 157 -3.77 -0.26 -2.28
CA ALA A 157 -2.80 0.07 -3.33
C ALA A 157 -2.76 1.60 -3.58
N GLY A 158 -1.57 2.20 -3.54
CA GLY A 158 -1.42 3.65 -3.75
C GLY A 158 -1.78 4.54 -2.55
N MET A 159 -2.25 3.99 -1.42
CA MET A 159 -2.64 4.78 -0.23
C MET A 159 -1.53 5.69 0.29
N GLY A 160 -0.26 5.30 0.14
CA GLY A 160 0.88 6.09 0.59
C GLY A 160 0.99 7.46 -0.09
N ILE A 161 0.46 7.60 -1.30
CA ILE A 161 0.43 8.90 -2.02
C ILE A 161 -0.62 9.81 -1.41
N LEU A 162 -1.80 9.25 -1.09
CA LEU A 162 -2.88 9.99 -0.41
C LEU A 162 -2.44 10.42 1.00
N MET A 163 -1.72 9.55 1.72
CA MET A 163 -1.13 9.90 3.03
C MET A 163 -0.14 11.06 2.91
N LEU A 164 0.76 11.04 1.92
CA LEU A 164 1.68 12.15 1.71
C LEU A 164 0.93 13.45 1.43
N ALA A 165 -0.17 13.40 0.67
CA ALA A 165 -1.02 14.56 0.46
C ALA A 165 -1.65 15.06 1.79
N ALA A 166 -2.15 14.14 2.63
CA ALA A 166 -2.67 14.47 3.96
C ALA A 166 -1.63 15.17 4.85
N LEU A 167 -0.42 14.61 4.90
CA LEU A 167 0.67 15.13 5.74
C LEU A 167 1.18 16.49 5.26
N ALA A 168 1.16 16.74 3.96
CA ALA A 168 1.57 18.02 3.40
C ALA A 168 0.56 19.13 3.66
N VAL A 169 -0.74 18.81 3.67
CA VAL A 169 -1.79 19.77 4.12
C VAL A 169 -1.51 20.22 5.55
N LEU A 170 -0.88 19.38 6.39
CA LEU A 170 -0.44 19.74 7.73
C LEU A 170 0.80 20.66 7.79
N GLY A 171 1.35 21.05 6.64
CA GLY A 171 2.54 21.91 6.58
C GLY A 171 3.84 21.22 6.98
N HIS A 172 3.94 19.91 6.84
CA HIS A 172 5.19 19.21 7.07
C HIS A 172 6.15 19.43 5.91
N GLU A 173 7.28 20.12 6.17
CA GLU A 173 8.26 20.47 5.14
C GLU A 173 9.28 19.35 4.88
N ASP A 174 9.62 18.56 5.91
CA ASP A 174 10.62 17.51 5.78
C ASP A 174 10.02 16.24 5.14
N ILE A 175 10.37 16.03 3.89
CA ILE A 175 9.95 14.85 3.12
C ILE A 175 10.40 13.51 3.75
N HIS A 176 11.50 13.49 4.49
CA HIS A 176 11.99 12.29 5.15
C HIS A 176 11.12 11.96 6.39
N GLN A 177 10.75 12.97 7.18
CA GLN A 177 9.81 12.81 8.29
C GLN A 177 8.42 12.40 7.78
N MET A 178 7.92 13.03 6.71
CA MET A 178 6.66 12.64 6.07
C MET A 178 6.69 11.17 5.60
N ASN A 179 7.78 10.73 4.99
CA ASN A 179 7.94 9.33 4.58
C ASN A 179 8.01 8.38 5.78
N GLY A 180 8.69 8.77 6.85
CA GLY A 180 8.74 8.02 8.10
C GLY A 180 7.34 7.84 8.69
N LEU A 181 6.61 8.93 8.87
CA LEU A 181 5.25 8.92 9.44
C LEU A 181 4.26 8.16 8.55
N LYS A 182 4.29 8.37 7.24
CA LYS A 182 3.50 7.60 6.26
C LYS A 182 3.75 6.10 6.40
N ASN A 183 5.00 5.66 6.49
CA ASN A 183 5.33 4.25 6.65
C ASN A 183 4.81 3.69 7.97
N LEU A 184 4.92 4.45 9.04
CA LEU A 184 4.38 4.07 10.35
C LEU A 184 2.86 3.90 10.30
N LEU A 185 2.14 4.89 9.75
CA LEU A 185 0.68 4.82 9.60
C LEU A 185 0.27 3.64 8.70
N ALA A 186 1.00 3.40 7.59
CA ALA A 186 0.75 2.27 6.71
C ALA A 186 0.94 0.91 7.42
N VAL A 187 1.93 0.80 8.31
CA VAL A 187 2.11 -0.42 9.13
C VAL A 187 0.88 -0.66 10.01
N PHE A 188 0.36 0.36 10.68
CA PHE A 188 -0.84 0.23 11.52
C PHE A 188 -2.08 -0.14 10.68
N ILE A 189 -2.31 0.52 9.55
CA ILE A 189 -3.44 0.23 8.67
C ILE A 189 -3.36 -1.21 8.17
N ASN A 190 -2.22 -1.62 7.64
CA ASN A 190 -2.05 -2.96 7.09
C ASN A 190 -2.06 -4.03 8.19
N ALA A 191 -1.53 -3.77 9.39
CA ALA A 191 -1.57 -4.70 10.52
C ALA A 191 -3.02 -4.97 10.94
N VAL A 192 -3.80 -3.91 11.09
CA VAL A 192 -5.22 -4.01 11.48
C VAL A 192 -6.04 -4.72 10.41
N ALA A 193 -5.88 -4.35 9.13
CA ALA A 193 -6.57 -4.97 8.02
C ALA A 193 -6.17 -6.46 7.88
N ALA A 194 -4.86 -6.76 7.89
CA ALA A 194 -4.36 -8.14 7.82
C ALA A 194 -4.85 -8.99 8.99
N GLY A 195 -4.77 -8.48 10.21
CA GLY A 195 -5.29 -9.16 11.41
C GLY A 195 -6.79 -9.47 11.28
N TYR A 196 -7.59 -8.50 10.85
CA TYR A 196 -9.00 -8.71 10.58
C TYR A 196 -9.24 -9.78 9.51
N PHE A 197 -8.53 -9.72 8.36
CA PHE A 197 -8.69 -10.67 7.27
C PHE A 197 -8.28 -12.10 7.68
N ILE A 198 -7.22 -12.24 8.48
CA ILE A 198 -6.77 -13.55 9.00
C ILE A 198 -7.87 -14.13 9.91
N VAL A 199 -8.37 -13.35 10.87
CA VAL A 199 -9.42 -13.80 11.80
C VAL A 199 -10.72 -14.10 11.06
N ALA A 200 -11.05 -13.34 10.02
CA ALA A 200 -12.23 -13.55 9.19
C ALA A 200 -12.10 -14.72 8.20
N GLY A 201 -10.95 -15.42 8.15
CA GLY A 201 -10.72 -16.54 7.22
C GLY A 201 -10.61 -16.14 5.74
N MET A 202 -10.32 -14.86 5.46
CA MET A 202 -10.23 -14.31 4.11
C MET A 202 -8.84 -14.46 3.48
N VAL A 203 -7.86 -14.99 4.20
CA VAL A 203 -6.47 -15.11 3.77
C VAL A 203 -6.16 -16.54 3.35
N ARG A 204 -5.57 -16.71 2.16
CA ARG A 204 -5.03 -17.99 1.72
C ARG A 204 -3.66 -18.20 2.36
N ALA A 205 -3.64 -18.83 3.53
CA ALA A 205 -2.47 -18.91 4.39
C ALA A 205 -1.18 -19.44 3.72
N PRO A 206 -1.21 -20.52 2.90
CA PRO A 206 -0.01 -20.99 2.20
C PRO A 206 0.61 -19.92 1.30
N ASP A 207 -0.23 -19.24 0.50
CA ASP A 207 0.21 -18.19 -0.41
C ASP A 207 0.74 -16.98 0.36
N ALA A 208 0.05 -16.59 1.45
CA ALA A 208 0.46 -15.47 2.29
C ALA A 208 1.85 -15.71 2.91
N VAL A 209 2.11 -16.91 3.42
CA VAL A 209 3.41 -17.25 4.03
C VAL A 209 4.54 -17.24 3.00
N ILE A 210 4.34 -17.91 1.85
CA ILE A 210 5.36 -17.97 0.79
C ILE A 210 5.65 -16.58 0.25
N MET A 211 4.61 -15.79 0.01
CA MET A 211 4.73 -14.41 -0.45
C MET A 211 5.39 -13.52 0.59
N ALA A 212 5.10 -13.68 1.88
CA ALA A 212 5.72 -12.92 2.97
C ALA A 212 7.22 -13.21 3.09
N LEU A 213 7.64 -14.47 2.90
CA LEU A 213 9.06 -14.84 2.84
C LEU A 213 9.75 -14.12 1.68
N GLY A 214 9.16 -14.17 0.48
CA GLY A 214 9.67 -13.42 -0.67
C GLY A 214 9.71 -11.91 -0.40
N ALA A 215 8.65 -11.34 0.17
CA ALA A 215 8.55 -9.92 0.49
C ALA A 215 9.60 -9.46 1.51
N THR A 216 9.87 -10.26 2.53
CA THR A 216 10.88 -9.95 3.55
C THR A 216 12.26 -9.90 2.93
N ILE A 217 12.62 -10.92 2.14
CA ILE A 217 13.91 -10.99 1.46
C ILE A 217 14.02 -9.87 0.42
N GLY A 218 12.96 -9.62 -0.37
CA GLY A 218 12.91 -8.57 -1.36
C GLY A 218 13.08 -7.17 -0.77
N GLY A 219 12.45 -6.90 0.37
CA GLY A 219 12.57 -5.63 1.09
C GLY A 219 14.00 -5.34 1.56
N VAL A 220 14.68 -6.36 2.08
CA VAL A 220 16.09 -6.24 2.52
C VAL A 220 17.03 -6.10 1.31
N ALA A 221 16.85 -6.94 0.28
CA ALA A 221 17.67 -6.92 -0.94
C ALA A 221 17.50 -5.63 -1.75
N ALA A 222 16.30 -5.05 -1.74
CA ALA A 222 15.98 -3.84 -2.49
C ALA A 222 16.80 -2.62 -2.07
N ALA A 223 17.27 -2.55 -0.84
CA ALA A 223 18.19 -1.49 -0.41
C ALA A 223 19.47 -1.41 -1.27
N GLY A 224 19.89 -2.54 -1.86
CA GLY A 224 21.03 -2.62 -2.81
C GLY A 224 20.63 -2.49 -4.28
N VAL A 225 19.56 -3.17 -4.70
CA VAL A 225 19.14 -3.27 -6.11
C VAL A 225 18.42 -1.99 -6.58
N ALA A 226 17.62 -1.37 -5.73
CA ALA A 226 16.89 -0.14 -6.03
C ALA A 226 17.82 1.02 -6.41
N ARG A 227 19.01 1.07 -5.83
CA ARG A 227 20.06 2.04 -6.20
C ARG A 227 20.59 1.82 -7.61
N ARG A 228 20.54 0.56 -8.14
CA ARG A 228 21.06 0.22 -9.47
C ARG A 228 20.03 0.37 -10.59
N MET A 229 18.75 0.07 -10.33
CA MET A 229 17.71 0.06 -11.38
C MET A 229 17.12 1.44 -11.74
N GLY A 230 17.35 2.46 -10.94
CA GLY A 230 16.82 3.79 -11.17
C GLY A 230 15.30 3.90 -10.94
N ARG A 231 14.88 4.79 -10.04
CA ARG A 231 13.48 5.02 -9.63
C ARG A 231 12.51 5.21 -10.81
N LYS A 232 12.98 5.84 -11.90
CA LYS A 232 12.13 6.12 -13.08
C LYS A 232 11.76 4.87 -13.87
N ALA A 233 12.69 3.89 -14.01
CA ALA A 233 12.43 2.65 -14.74
C ALA A 233 11.41 1.76 -14.00
N VAL A 234 11.62 1.54 -12.70
CA VAL A 234 10.70 0.80 -11.84
C VAL A 234 9.30 1.40 -11.91
N ARG A 235 9.20 2.72 -11.79
CA ARG A 235 7.92 3.42 -11.85
C ARG A 235 7.20 3.24 -13.19
N ARG A 236 7.91 3.38 -14.32
CA ARG A 236 7.32 3.15 -15.64
C ARG A 236 6.78 1.72 -15.78
N ALA A 237 7.55 0.74 -15.33
CA ALA A 237 7.14 -0.67 -15.36
C ALA A 237 5.84 -0.90 -14.55
N VAL A 238 5.75 -0.37 -13.33
CA VAL A 238 4.55 -0.49 -12.49
C VAL A 238 3.33 0.19 -13.12
N ILE A 239 3.51 1.38 -13.72
CA ILE A 239 2.42 2.09 -14.42
C ILE A 239 1.93 1.28 -15.62
N VAL A 240 2.84 0.75 -16.44
CA VAL A 240 2.48 -0.09 -17.60
C VAL A 240 1.73 -1.34 -17.14
N ILE A 241 2.25 -2.05 -16.14
CA ILE A 241 1.59 -3.24 -15.57
C ILE A 241 0.19 -2.89 -15.06
N GLY A 242 0.05 -1.81 -14.26
CA GLY A 242 -1.22 -1.41 -13.69
C GLY A 242 -2.27 -1.08 -14.76
N PHE A 243 -1.93 -0.30 -15.79
CA PHE A 243 -2.85 0.01 -16.89
C PHE A 243 -3.19 -1.23 -17.72
N SER A 244 -2.20 -2.08 -18.04
CA SER A 244 -2.43 -3.32 -18.80
C SER A 244 -3.37 -4.26 -18.05
N MET A 245 -3.20 -4.40 -16.73
CA MET A 245 -4.06 -5.24 -15.89
C MET A 245 -5.46 -4.67 -15.74
N ALA A 246 -5.61 -3.36 -15.52
CA ALA A 246 -6.91 -2.72 -15.49
C ALA A 246 -7.66 -2.95 -16.81
N LEU A 247 -7.00 -2.73 -17.94
CA LEU A 247 -7.59 -2.97 -19.27
C LEU A 247 -7.96 -4.44 -19.48
N ALA A 248 -7.06 -5.38 -19.14
CA ALA A 248 -7.33 -6.81 -19.28
C ALA A 248 -8.53 -7.26 -18.43
N MET A 249 -8.72 -6.66 -17.25
CA MET A 249 -9.87 -6.97 -16.40
C MET A 249 -11.16 -6.32 -16.92
N PHE A 250 -11.11 -5.12 -17.48
CA PHE A 250 -12.26 -4.50 -18.12
C PHE A 250 -12.77 -5.30 -19.34
N VAL A 251 -11.87 -5.92 -20.10
CA VAL A 251 -12.23 -6.75 -21.26
C VAL A 251 -12.85 -8.10 -20.85
N ARG A 252 -12.58 -8.56 -19.62
CA ARG A 252 -13.13 -9.83 -19.09
C ARG A 252 -14.49 -9.70 -18.39
N LEU A 253 -14.92 -8.47 -18.08
CA LEU A 253 -16.23 -8.14 -17.51
C LEU A 253 -17.30 -8.09 -18.60
#